data_1bda3e040b44ced9f0e800f2cc702800
#
_entry.id   1bda3e040b44ced9f0e800f2cc702800
#
_cell.length_a   1.000
_cell.length_b   1.000
_cell.length_c   1.000
_cell.angle_alpha   90.00
_cell.angle_beta   90.00
_cell.angle_gamma   90.00
#
_symmetry.space_group_name_H-M   'P 1'
#
loop_
_entity.id
_entity.type
_entity.pdbx_description
1 polymer ?
#
loop_
_entity_poly.entity_id
_entity_poly.type
_entity_poly.pdbx_seq_one_letter_code
_entity_poly.pdbx_strand_id
1 'polypeptide(L)'
;MRHLICILAIAMGFTSLAQSPIGKWKTIDDETGREKSIVEITERDGKLYGKIIELFRLPTEDQDPSCDDCEDDRRGKKVLGMEIIRDMEQDDDQWEDGTICDPKDGKIYDCKFWVNEDDPNTLYVRGYILFFYRTQIWSRQ
;
A
#
# COMPACT_ATOMS: atom_id res chain seq x y z
N MET A 1 -65.50 -1.35 -7.77
CA MET A 1 -64.25 -2.10 -7.92
C MET A 1 -63.10 -1.13 -7.63
N ARG A 2 -62.46 -1.34 -6.49
CA ARG A 2 -61.31 -0.49 -6.08
C ARG A 2 -60.05 -1.26 -6.44
N HIS A 3 -59.32 -0.78 -7.43
CA HIS A 3 -58.03 -1.34 -7.78
C HIS A 3 -56.95 -0.81 -6.81
N LEU A 4 -56.47 -1.70 -5.97
CA LEU A 4 -55.34 -1.42 -5.07
C LEU A 4 -54.04 -1.59 -5.90
N ILE A 5 -53.39 -0.46 -6.21
CA ILE A 5 -52.10 -0.48 -6.87
C ILE A 5 -51.05 -0.61 -5.77
N CYS A 6 -50.48 -1.81 -5.62
CA CYS A 6 -49.32 -2.01 -4.77
C CYS A 6 -48.07 -1.44 -5.50
N ILE A 7 -47.60 -0.29 -5.06
CA ILE A 7 -46.31 0.24 -5.49
C ILE A 7 -45.23 -0.51 -4.71
N LEU A 8 -44.55 -1.42 -5.40
CA LEU A 8 -43.40 -2.11 -4.89
C LEU A 8 -42.18 -1.16 -4.95
N ALA A 9 -41.85 -0.56 -3.83
CA ALA A 9 -40.65 0.26 -3.71
C ALA A 9 -39.42 -0.68 -3.72
N ILE A 10 -38.72 -0.75 -4.87
CA ILE A 10 -37.43 -1.43 -4.98
C ILE A 10 -36.42 -0.51 -4.30
N ALA A 11 -36.02 -0.85 -3.09
CA ALA A 11 -34.90 -0.24 -2.42
C ALA A 11 -33.62 -0.71 -3.14
N MET A 12 -33.08 0.11 -4.04
CA MET A 12 -31.75 -0.08 -4.56
C MET A 12 -30.77 0.19 -3.42
N GLY A 13 -30.34 -0.88 -2.77
CA GLY A 13 -29.22 -0.84 -1.85
C GLY A 13 -27.96 -0.50 -2.62
N PHE A 14 -27.47 0.72 -2.48
CA PHE A 14 -26.11 1.07 -2.91
C PHE A 14 -25.15 0.34 -1.98
N THR A 15 -24.66 -0.81 -2.42
CA THR A 15 -23.49 -1.41 -1.78
C THR A 15 -22.29 -0.54 -2.11
N SER A 16 -21.89 0.29 -1.15
CA SER A 16 -20.60 0.99 -1.23
C SER A 16 -19.52 -0.07 -1.22
N LEU A 17 -18.92 -0.34 -2.40
CA LEU A 17 -17.73 -1.17 -2.50
C LEU A 17 -16.59 -0.44 -1.79
N ALA A 18 -16.01 -1.05 -0.75
CA ALA A 18 -14.80 -0.55 -0.13
C ALA A 18 -13.73 -0.38 -1.21
N GLN A 19 -13.07 0.79 -1.24
CA GLN A 19 -12.04 1.08 -2.22
C GLN A 19 -10.83 0.18 -1.97
N SER A 20 -10.39 -0.52 -3.02
CA SER A 20 -9.31 -1.50 -2.92
C SER A 20 -7.94 -0.82 -2.98
N PRO A 21 -6.99 -1.19 -2.09
CA PRO A 21 -5.60 -0.76 -2.19
C PRO A 21 -4.81 -1.54 -3.25
N ILE A 22 -5.40 -2.54 -3.88
CA ILE A 22 -4.74 -3.30 -4.95
C ILE A 22 -4.48 -2.38 -6.14
N GLY A 23 -3.28 -2.43 -6.69
CA GLY A 23 -2.87 -1.62 -7.83
C GLY A 23 -1.46 -1.04 -7.66
N LYS A 24 -1.16 -0.03 -8.46
CA LYS A 24 0.16 0.60 -8.51
C LYS A 24 0.11 1.96 -7.81
N TRP A 25 1.11 2.19 -6.96
CA TRP A 25 1.19 3.38 -6.13
C TRP A 25 2.56 4.03 -6.24
N LYS A 26 2.58 5.33 -6.46
CA LYS A 26 3.80 6.13 -6.45
C LYS A 26 4.14 6.52 -5.02
N THR A 27 5.36 6.22 -4.61
CA THR A 27 5.87 6.58 -3.29
C THR A 27 6.71 7.84 -3.34
N ILE A 28 6.74 8.57 -2.24
CA ILE A 28 7.44 9.84 -2.09
C ILE A 28 8.52 9.69 -1.01
N ASP A 29 9.68 10.26 -1.25
CA ASP A 29 10.71 10.38 -0.23
C ASP A 29 10.31 11.45 0.79
N ASP A 30 10.22 11.09 2.07
CA ASP A 30 9.74 11.97 3.13
C ASP A 30 10.68 13.16 3.40
N GLU A 31 11.98 12.98 3.15
CA GLU A 31 12.98 14.01 3.41
C GLU A 31 13.05 15.05 2.30
N THR A 32 12.91 14.60 1.06
CA THR A 32 13.09 15.46 -0.12
C THR A 32 11.81 15.83 -0.85
N GLY A 33 10.71 15.10 -0.60
CA GLY A 33 9.45 15.25 -1.34
C GLY A 33 9.49 14.74 -2.78
N ARG A 34 10.58 14.08 -3.18
CA ARG A 34 10.74 13.55 -4.54
C ARG A 34 10.06 12.20 -4.70
N GLU A 35 9.60 11.93 -5.91
CA GLU A 35 9.14 10.61 -6.31
C GLU A 35 10.27 9.58 -6.12
N LYS A 36 9.96 8.46 -5.46
CA LYS A 36 10.95 7.46 -5.06
C LYS A 36 10.81 6.16 -5.86
N SER A 37 9.60 5.63 -5.94
CA SER A 37 9.34 4.34 -6.57
C SER A 37 7.88 4.16 -6.95
N ILE A 38 7.61 3.12 -7.72
CA ILE A 38 6.27 2.56 -7.89
C ILE A 38 6.23 1.23 -7.14
N VAL A 39 5.24 1.07 -6.27
CA VAL A 39 4.94 -0.17 -5.56
C VAL A 39 3.64 -0.75 -6.10
N GLU A 40 3.66 -2.01 -6.49
CA GLU A 40 2.46 -2.75 -6.89
C GLU A 40 1.95 -3.59 -5.72
N ILE A 41 0.73 -3.32 -5.30
CA ILE A 41 0.04 -4.10 -4.26
C ILE A 41 -0.82 -5.16 -4.95
N THR A 42 -0.59 -6.42 -4.55
CA THR A 42 -1.30 -7.60 -5.07
C THR A 42 -1.81 -8.46 -3.93
N GLU A 43 -2.79 -9.31 -4.22
CA GLU A 43 -3.34 -10.26 -3.26
C GLU A 43 -2.79 -11.67 -3.53
N ARG A 44 -2.48 -12.37 -2.44
CA ARG A 44 -2.08 -13.76 -2.44
C ARG A 44 -2.60 -14.44 -1.17
N ASP A 45 -3.42 -15.47 -1.33
CA ASP A 45 -4.01 -16.24 -0.20
C ASP A 45 -4.76 -15.36 0.82
N GLY A 46 -5.49 -14.35 0.35
CA GLY A 46 -6.29 -13.45 1.18
C GLY A 46 -5.49 -12.34 1.88
N LYS A 47 -4.18 -12.27 1.67
CA LYS A 47 -3.30 -11.23 2.21
C LYS A 47 -2.77 -10.33 1.11
N LEU A 48 -2.39 -9.11 1.46
CA LEU A 48 -1.78 -8.18 0.51
C LEU A 48 -0.27 -8.11 0.67
N TYR A 49 0.39 -7.93 -0.46
CA TYR A 49 1.85 -7.82 -0.63
C TYR A 49 2.15 -6.65 -1.54
N GLY A 50 3.27 -5.98 -1.32
CA GLY A 50 3.70 -4.85 -2.14
C GLY A 50 5.12 -5.04 -2.66
N LYS A 51 5.28 -4.91 -3.97
CA LYS A 51 6.55 -5.08 -4.68
C LYS A 51 6.97 -3.79 -5.36
N ILE A 52 8.23 -3.42 -5.24
CA ILE A 52 8.81 -2.31 -6.01
C ILE A 52 8.96 -2.75 -7.46
N ILE A 53 8.26 -2.08 -8.38
CA ILE A 53 8.30 -2.37 -9.82
C ILE A 53 9.04 -1.31 -10.62
N GLU A 54 9.32 -0.16 -10.05
CA GLU A 54 10.05 0.94 -10.68
C GLU A 54 10.75 1.78 -9.63
N LEU A 55 11.95 2.28 -9.94
CA LEU A 55 12.74 3.17 -9.10
C LEU A 55 13.01 4.49 -9.84
N PHE A 56 12.85 5.61 -9.12
CA PHE A 56 13.19 6.94 -9.62
C PHE A 56 14.49 7.40 -8.96
N ARG A 57 15.61 7.16 -9.64
CA ARG A 57 16.96 7.45 -9.11
C ARG A 57 17.55 8.66 -9.81
N LEU A 58 18.26 9.50 -9.05
CA LEU A 58 19.06 10.58 -9.63
C LEU A 58 20.25 9.98 -10.42
N PRO A 59 20.75 10.70 -11.44
CA PRO A 59 21.92 10.24 -12.21
C PRO A 59 23.16 10.00 -11.34
N THR A 60 23.27 10.65 -10.18
CA THR A 60 24.39 10.51 -9.23
C THR A 60 24.23 9.35 -8.26
N GLU A 61 23.06 8.73 -8.21
CA GLU A 61 22.76 7.59 -7.35
C GLU A 61 23.02 6.27 -8.07
N ASP A 62 23.21 5.19 -7.30
CA ASP A 62 23.25 3.83 -7.85
C ASP A 62 21.93 3.53 -8.57
N GLN A 63 22.00 3.20 -9.86
CA GLN A 63 20.83 2.93 -10.70
C GLN A 63 20.23 1.54 -10.46
N ASP A 64 20.96 0.64 -9.81
CA ASP A 64 20.53 -0.72 -9.53
C ASP A 64 20.94 -1.16 -8.11
N PRO A 65 20.39 -0.51 -7.07
CA PRO A 65 20.78 -0.75 -5.69
C PRO A 65 20.34 -2.13 -5.19
N SER A 66 21.09 -2.64 -4.23
CA SER A 66 20.77 -3.83 -3.46
C SER A 66 20.54 -3.46 -2.00
N CYS A 67 19.76 -4.27 -1.26
CA CYS A 67 19.59 -4.06 0.18
C CYS A 67 20.70 -4.76 0.95
N ASP A 68 21.79 -4.06 1.18
CA ASP A 68 22.94 -4.63 1.90
C ASP A 68 22.69 -4.69 3.43
N ASP A 69 21.82 -3.83 3.93
CA ASP A 69 21.47 -3.73 5.36
C ASP A 69 20.22 -4.53 5.75
N CYS A 70 19.55 -5.18 4.79
CA CYS A 70 18.46 -6.10 5.11
C CYS A 70 18.97 -7.31 5.92
N GLU A 71 18.21 -7.75 6.91
CA GLU A 71 18.62 -8.85 7.79
C GLU A 71 17.95 -10.18 7.47
N ASP A 72 16.85 -10.18 6.72
CA ASP A 72 16.09 -11.37 6.33
C ASP A 72 16.49 -11.88 4.93
N ASP A 73 15.59 -12.61 4.28
CA ASP A 73 15.76 -13.16 2.92
C ASP A 73 16.04 -12.08 1.85
N ARG A 74 15.76 -10.80 2.15
CA ARG A 74 16.02 -9.66 1.26
C ARG A 74 17.44 -9.17 1.27
N ARG A 75 18.28 -9.65 2.19
CA ARG A 75 19.69 -9.23 2.29
C ARG A 75 20.45 -9.47 0.99
N GLY A 76 21.08 -8.42 0.48
CA GLY A 76 21.85 -8.45 -0.76
C GLY A 76 21.01 -8.58 -2.03
N LYS A 77 19.70 -8.60 -1.93
CA LYS A 77 18.80 -8.65 -3.08
C LYS A 77 18.64 -7.26 -3.71
N LYS A 78 18.34 -7.25 -5.00
CA LYS A 78 18.05 -6.02 -5.72
C LYS A 78 16.78 -5.36 -5.16
N VAL A 79 16.82 -4.04 -5.03
CA VAL A 79 15.66 -3.25 -4.58
C VAL A 79 14.57 -3.27 -5.62
N LEU A 80 14.91 -3.20 -6.91
CA LEU A 80 13.95 -3.41 -7.98
C LEU A 80 13.43 -4.85 -7.98
N GLY A 81 12.13 -5.01 -7.87
CA GLY A 81 11.47 -6.31 -7.76
C GLY A 81 11.31 -6.82 -6.32
N MET A 82 11.80 -6.08 -5.34
CA MET A 82 11.73 -6.49 -3.94
C MET A 82 10.31 -6.35 -3.37
N GLU A 83 9.86 -7.39 -2.69
CA GLU A 83 8.63 -7.37 -1.91
C GLU A 83 8.90 -6.66 -0.58
N ILE A 84 8.45 -5.40 -0.48
CA ILE A 84 8.67 -4.58 0.72
C ILE A 84 7.49 -4.60 1.69
N ILE A 85 6.28 -4.90 1.21
CA ILE A 85 5.11 -5.07 2.05
C ILE A 85 4.73 -6.55 2.07
N ARG A 86 4.51 -7.10 3.27
CA ARG A 86 4.18 -8.53 3.45
C ARG A 86 3.06 -8.72 4.45
N ASP A 87 2.24 -9.73 4.17
CA ASP A 87 1.28 -10.33 5.09
C ASP A 87 0.21 -9.38 5.63
N MET A 88 -0.21 -8.39 4.85
CA MET A 88 -1.25 -7.47 5.28
C MET A 88 -2.61 -8.15 5.32
N GLU A 89 -3.30 -8.04 6.44
CA GLU A 89 -4.61 -8.63 6.69
C GLU A 89 -5.69 -7.54 6.73
N GLN A 90 -6.84 -7.84 6.15
CA GLN A 90 -7.96 -6.90 6.12
C GLN A 90 -8.64 -6.81 7.50
N ASP A 91 -8.88 -5.58 7.95
CA ASP A 91 -9.70 -5.23 9.09
C ASP A 91 -10.63 -4.07 8.69
N ASP A 92 -11.89 -4.38 8.36
CA ASP A 92 -12.86 -3.44 7.78
C ASP A 92 -12.33 -2.78 6.48
N ASP A 93 -12.14 -1.48 6.50
CA ASP A 93 -11.63 -0.68 5.38
C ASP A 93 -10.11 -0.46 5.43
N GLN A 94 -9.43 -1.09 6.37
CA GLN A 94 -7.99 -0.98 6.59
C GLN A 94 -7.31 -2.33 6.42
N TRP A 95 -5.99 -2.29 6.21
CA TRP A 95 -5.13 -3.46 6.16
C TRP A 95 -4.01 -3.29 7.18
N GLU A 96 -3.79 -4.32 8.00
CA GLU A 96 -2.88 -4.28 9.15
C GLU A 96 -2.22 -5.65 9.39
N ASP A 97 -1.50 -5.78 10.50
CA ASP A 97 -0.82 -7.01 10.96
C ASP A 97 0.28 -7.53 10.04
N GLY A 98 0.66 -6.77 9.03
CA GLY A 98 1.80 -7.06 8.18
C GLY A 98 2.97 -6.15 8.46
N THR A 99 3.96 -6.19 7.57
CA THR A 99 5.21 -5.43 7.70
C THR A 99 5.54 -4.64 6.44
N ILE A 100 6.34 -3.59 6.62
CA ILE A 100 6.98 -2.86 5.53
C ILE A 100 8.48 -2.76 5.79
N CYS A 101 9.28 -3.06 4.77
CA CYS A 101 10.73 -2.95 4.80
C CYS A 101 11.16 -1.67 4.09
N ASP A 102 12.03 -0.89 4.72
CA ASP A 102 12.75 0.19 4.05
C ASP A 102 14.08 -0.34 3.53
N PRO A 103 14.26 -0.52 2.21
CA PRO A 103 15.49 -1.10 1.67
C PRO A 103 16.69 -0.17 1.80
N LYS A 104 16.50 1.11 2.11
CA LYS A 104 17.59 2.07 2.31
C LYS A 104 18.43 1.73 3.55
N ASP A 105 17.79 1.30 4.63
CA ASP A 105 18.44 0.96 5.90
C ASP A 105 18.20 -0.48 6.36
N GLY A 106 17.39 -1.23 5.61
CA GLY A 106 17.04 -2.61 5.91
C GLY A 106 16.06 -2.80 7.07
N LYS A 107 15.54 -1.73 7.63
CA LYS A 107 14.62 -1.81 8.76
C LYS A 107 13.25 -2.30 8.35
N ILE A 108 12.65 -3.10 9.22
CA ILE A 108 11.30 -3.64 9.08
C ILE A 108 10.41 -3.00 10.13
N TYR A 109 9.28 -2.48 9.68
CA TYR A 109 8.28 -1.83 10.53
C TYR A 109 6.97 -2.62 10.47
N ASP A 110 6.24 -2.66 11.58
CA ASP A 110 4.84 -3.06 11.52
C ASP A 110 4.10 -2.07 10.62
N CYS A 111 3.16 -2.55 9.84
CA CYS A 111 2.53 -1.77 8.79
C CYS A 111 1.01 -1.78 8.89
N LYS A 112 0.44 -0.63 8.59
CA LYS A 112 -0.99 -0.46 8.38
C LYS A 112 -1.18 0.47 7.19
N PHE A 113 -2.15 0.18 6.33
CA PHE A 113 -2.52 1.12 5.28
C PHE A 113 -4.03 1.11 4.99
N TRP A 114 -4.51 2.21 4.44
CA TRP A 114 -5.90 2.40 4.04
C TRP A 114 -6.00 3.40 2.89
N VAL A 115 -7.00 3.19 2.04
CA VAL A 115 -7.32 4.15 0.97
C VAL A 115 -8.09 5.31 1.59
N ASN A 116 -7.80 6.54 1.15
CA ASN A 116 -8.54 7.72 1.60
C ASN A 116 -10.03 7.56 1.23
N GLU A 117 -10.89 7.75 2.21
CA GLU A 117 -12.35 7.61 2.06
C GLU A 117 -12.93 8.54 0.97
N ASP A 118 -12.35 9.74 0.84
CA ASP A 118 -12.81 10.78 -0.09
C ASP A 118 -12.04 10.78 -1.42
N ASP A 119 -10.93 10.04 -1.53
CA ASP A 119 -10.09 9.99 -2.72
C ASP A 119 -9.50 8.59 -2.95
N PRO A 120 -10.05 7.83 -3.92
CA PRO A 120 -9.60 6.46 -4.21
C PRO A 120 -8.17 6.41 -4.78
N ASN A 121 -7.59 7.54 -5.13
CA ASN A 121 -6.25 7.65 -5.69
C ASN A 121 -5.19 8.01 -4.64
N THR A 122 -5.57 8.05 -3.37
CA THR A 122 -4.69 8.33 -2.24
C THR A 122 -4.66 7.16 -1.27
N LEU A 123 -3.46 6.65 -0.97
CA LEU A 123 -3.21 5.60 0.01
C LEU A 123 -2.37 6.16 1.15
N TYR A 124 -2.84 5.96 2.38
CA TYR A 124 -2.07 6.23 3.58
C TYR A 124 -1.34 4.96 4.01
N VAL A 125 -0.02 5.03 4.13
CA VAL A 125 0.83 3.92 4.55
C VAL A 125 1.55 4.31 5.82
N ARG A 126 1.33 3.57 6.90
CA ARG A 126 1.89 3.85 8.22
C ARG A 126 2.80 2.73 8.67
N GLY A 127 4.03 3.10 9.01
CA GLY A 127 5.00 2.21 9.64
C GLY A 127 5.11 2.51 11.13
N TYR A 128 5.23 1.46 11.96
CA TYR A 128 5.33 1.55 13.41
C TYR A 128 6.63 0.94 13.90
N ILE A 129 7.26 1.64 14.85
CA ILE A 129 8.33 1.11 15.70
C ILE A 129 7.98 1.45 17.15
N LEU A 130 7.74 0.45 17.99
CA LEU A 130 7.29 0.64 19.37
C LEU A 130 6.06 1.57 19.43
N PHE A 131 6.17 2.72 20.10
CA PHE A 131 5.10 3.72 20.25
C PHE A 131 5.14 4.82 19.17
N PHE A 132 6.15 4.79 18.30
CA PHE A 132 6.33 5.79 17.24
C PHE A 132 5.78 5.29 15.93
N TYR A 133 5.21 6.19 15.13
CA TYR A 133 4.76 5.90 13.80
C TYR A 133 5.03 7.06 12.83
N ARG A 134 5.13 6.70 11.56
CA ARG A 134 5.21 7.65 10.44
C ARG A 134 4.20 7.24 9.39
N THR A 135 3.43 8.21 8.87
CA THR A 135 2.47 7.99 7.80
C THR A 135 2.99 8.65 6.52
N GLN A 136 3.05 7.87 5.46
CA GLN A 136 3.32 8.34 4.11
C GLN A 136 2.03 8.41 3.31
N ILE A 137 2.01 9.30 2.32
CA ILE A 137 0.90 9.43 1.38
C ILE A 137 1.40 8.97 0.02
N TRP A 138 0.80 7.90 -0.50
CA TRP A 138 1.11 7.38 -1.83
C TRP A 138 -0.02 7.71 -2.79
N SER A 139 0.32 7.99 -4.04
CA SER A 139 -0.65 8.32 -5.09
C SER A 139 -0.78 7.18 -6.10
N ARG A 140 -2.03 6.90 -6.50
CA ARG A 140 -2.31 5.86 -7.49
C ARG A 140 -1.74 6.22 -8.87
N GLN A 141 -1.16 5.23 -9.52
CA GLN A 141 -0.70 5.33 -10.90
C GLN A 141 -1.79 4.91 -11.88
#